data_3db89237d7e5e1f1f34eec69ad165753
#
_entry.id   3db89237d7e5e1f1f34eec69ad165753
#
_cell.length_a   1.000
_cell.length_b   1.000
_cell.length_c   1.000
_cell.angle_alpha   90.00
_cell.angle_beta   90.00
_cell.angle_gamma   90.00
#
_symmetry.space_group_name_H-M   'P 1'
#
loop_
_entity.id
_entity.type
_entity.pdbx_description
1 polymer ?
#
loop_
_entity_poly.entity_id
_entity_poly.type
_entity_poly.pdbx_seq_one_letter_code
_entity_poly.pdbx_strand_id
1 'polypeptide(L)'
;MYQIKTYNAIAKAGLNRFTDHYQINQTDDADAYLIRSVNLHEQDLPNSLKVIVRAGAGFNNVPIDRATANGTAVFTTPGSNANAVKELMIAMLIAASRNLFAAADYAAHNSGADISKRTEHDKTKFSGQELLGKTLAVIGVGHVGSLVANAASQLGMKVIAYDPYLSSDAAWRISTDIHRAKTLPAALKNADYVTIHVPKNEETTGMIGATEFAAMKPGVTVFNFARGGIVNNTEMLKTLDSGQARGYFTDFGSDEILNRKDVVVTPHIGGSTGEAETNGAVQGAETIMNFLETGNVQSSVNLPNLQVPFGTPYRITVMHQNIPNMVGQIATILANANINIENMSNAAKDKVAYTIIDVNHLQKQDAVIIDQLSAIEAVYRVRLIKK
;
A
#
# COMPACT_ATOMS: atom_id res chain seq x y z
N MET A 1 -11.51 3.98 -28.36
CA MET A 1 -11.62 2.71 -27.63
C MET A 1 -10.26 2.41 -27.03
N TYR A 2 -10.17 2.22 -25.71
CA TYR A 2 -8.90 2.00 -25.02
C TYR A 2 -8.51 0.53 -25.02
N GLN A 3 -7.20 0.26 -25.15
CA GLN A 3 -6.62 -1.09 -25.14
C GLN A 3 -6.02 -1.39 -23.76
N ILE A 4 -6.50 -2.42 -23.09
CA ILE A 4 -6.03 -2.86 -21.79
C ILE A 4 -5.28 -4.17 -21.93
N LYS A 5 -4.04 -4.24 -21.45
CA LYS A 5 -3.31 -5.50 -21.34
C LYS A 5 -3.26 -5.95 -19.87
N THR A 6 -3.60 -7.19 -19.64
CA THR A 6 -3.51 -7.79 -18.31
C THR A 6 -2.36 -8.76 -18.23
N TYR A 7 -1.68 -8.79 -17.10
CA TYR A 7 -0.63 -9.76 -16.80
C TYR A 7 -0.99 -10.53 -15.52
N ASN A 8 -0.72 -11.81 -15.52
CA ASN A 8 -1.16 -12.77 -14.51
C ASN A 8 -2.69 -12.98 -14.54
N ALA A 9 -3.17 -13.81 -13.62
CA ALA A 9 -4.60 -13.99 -13.44
C ALA A 9 -5.19 -12.77 -12.69
N ILE A 10 -6.00 -11.98 -13.38
CA ILE A 10 -6.79 -10.88 -12.80
C ILE A 10 -8.21 -11.38 -12.55
N ALA A 11 -8.74 -11.13 -11.36
CA ALA A 11 -10.09 -11.56 -10.98
C ALA A 11 -11.15 -11.00 -11.95
N LYS A 12 -12.06 -11.86 -12.40
CA LYS A 12 -13.14 -11.51 -13.36
C LYS A 12 -13.97 -10.32 -12.91
N ALA A 13 -14.20 -10.17 -11.60
CA ALA A 13 -14.93 -9.03 -11.06
C ALA A 13 -14.29 -7.67 -11.41
N GLY A 14 -12.95 -7.59 -11.48
CA GLY A 14 -12.26 -6.41 -11.96
C GLY A 14 -12.38 -6.23 -13.48
N LEU A 15 -12.22 -7.30 -14.25
CA LEU A 15 -12.35 -7.24 -15.72
C LEU A 15 -13.76 -6.82 -16.15
N ASN A 16 -14.77 -7.28 -15.44
CA ASN A 16 -16.18 -6.93 -15.69
C ASN A 16 -16.53 -5.45 -15.36
N ARG A 17 -15.62 -4.68 -14.77
CA ARG A 17 -15.81 -3.24 -14.55
C ARG A 17 -15.59 -2.44 -15.83
N PHE A 18 -14.77 -2.92 -16.74
CA PHE A 18 -14.53 -2.24 -18.00
C PHE A 18 -15.78 -2.24 -18.86
N THR A 19 -16.12 -1.05 -19.37
CA THR A 19 -17.28 -0.85 -20.27
C THR A 19 -16.90 -1.19 -21.72
N ASP A 20 -17.86 -1.04 -22.65
CA ASP A 20 -17.65 -1.27 -24.08
C ASP A 20 -16.63 -0.31 -24.72
N HIS A 21 -16.20 0.74 -24.00
CA HIS A 21 -15.12 1.64 -24.42
C HIS A 21 -13.72 1.04 -24.28
N TYR A 22 -13.61 -0.18 -23.72
CA TYR A 22 -12.36 -0.86 -23.42
C TYR A 22 -12.29 -2.23 -24.09
N GLN A 23 -11.12 -2.56 -24.61
CA GLN A 23 -10.81 -3.90 -25.13
C GLN A 23 -9.68 -4.51 -24.32
N ILE A 24 -9.83 -5.77 -23.93
CA ILE A 24 -8.89 -6.46 -23.04
C ILE A 24 -8.10 -7.50 -23.85
N ASN A 25 -6.75 -7.43 -23.77
CA ASN A 25 -5.83 -8.38 -24.39
C ASN A 25 -5.99 -8.60 -25.89
N GLN A 26 -6.37 -7.56 -26.65
CA GLN A 26 -6.50 -7.63 -28.10
C GLN A 26 -5.21 -7.26 -28.85
N THR A 27 -4.31 -6.49 -28.19
CA THR A 27 -3.05 -6.03 -28.77
C THR A 27 -1.98 -5.87 -27.70
N ASP A 28 -0.71 -5.90 -28.11
CA ASP A 28 0.43 -5.58 -27.27
C ASP A 28 0.66 -4.07 -27.14
N ASP A 29 0.17 -3.28 -28.10
CA ASP A 29 0.21 -1.82 -28.08
C ASP A 29 -0.96 -1.27 -27.26
N ALA A 30 -0.84 -1.38 -25.94
CA ALA A 30 -1.90 -1.08 -24.99
C ALA A 30 -1.80 0.35 -24.40
N ASP A 31 -2.96 0.91 -24.09
CA ASP A 31 -3.10 2.18 -23.35
C ASP A 31 -2.85 2.02 -21.85
N ALA A 32 -3.20 0.85 -21.30
CA ALA A 32 -3.07 0.55 -19.89
C ALA A 32 -2.64 -0.89 -19.62
N TYR A 33 -1.85 -1.06 -18.57
CA TYR A 33 -1.53 -2.36 -17.99
C TYR A 33 -2.22 -2.52 -16.64
N LEU A 34 -2.94 -3.64 -16.47
CA LEU A 34 -3.42 -4.11 -15.18
C LEU A 34 -2.62 -5.35 -14.80
N ILE A 35 -1.77 -5.22 -13.79
CA ILE A 35 -0.80 -6.25 -13.41
C ILE A 35 -0.96 -6.67 -11.94
N ARG A 36 -0.36 -7.79 -11.58
CA ARG A 36 -0.25 -8.26 -10.19
C ARG A 36 1.20 -8.51 -9.79
N SER A 37 1.78 -9.63 -10.18
CA SER A 37 3.11 -10.07 -9.74
C SER A 37 4.16 -10.09 -10.86
N VAL A 38 3.77 -9.84 -12.11
CA VAL A 38 4.72 -9.79 -13.22
C VAL A 38 5.79 -8.74 -12.98
N ASN A 39 7.04 -9.09 -13.27
CA ASN A 39 8.15 -8.16 -13.24
C ASN A 39 8.26 -7.41 -14.58
N LEU A 40 8.11 -6.08 -14.56
CA LEU A 40 8.20 -5.21 -15.73
C LEU A 40 9.60 -4.60 -15.93
N HIS A 41 10.57 -4.87 -15.05
CA HIS A 41 11.90 -4.27 -15.16
C HIS A 41 12.65 -4.65 -16.44
N GLU A 42 12.38 -5.82 -16.99
CA GLU A 42 13.04 -6.32 -18.20
C GLU A 42 12.18 -6.16 -19.46
N GLN A 43 10.96 -5.62 -19.33
CA GLN A 43 10.05 -5.45 -20.45
C GLN A 43 10.08 -4.02 -20.98
N ASP A 44 10.04 -3.86 -22.31
CA ASP A 44 9.87 -2.55 -22.92
C ASP A 44 8.46 -2.01 -22.67
N LEU A 45 8.37 -0.73 -22.39
CA LEU A 45 7.11 -0.03 -22.22
C LEU A 45 6.76 0.68 -23.55
N PRO A 46 5.64 0.31 -24.22
CA PRO A 46 5.28 0.96 -25.47
C PRO A 46 4.94 2.44 -25.27
N ASN A 47 5.19 3.25 -26.29
CA ASN A 47 4.90 4.69 -26.24
C ASN A 47 3.40 4.99 -26.07
N SER A 48 2.51 4.07 -26.50
CA SER A 48 1.06 4.15 -26.28
C SER A 48 0.66 4.06 -24.82
N LEU A 49 1.49 3.43 -23.98
CA LEU A 49 1.15 3.12 -22.58
C LEU A 49 1.03 4.38 -21.73
N LYS A 50 -0.17 4.67 -21.26
CA LYS A 50 -0.52 5.84 -20.46
C LYS A 50 -0.53 5.57 -18.96
N VAL A 51 -0.86 4.32 -18.59
CA VAL A 51 -1.02 3.96 -17.18
C VAL A 51 -0.68 2.50 -16.90
N ILE A 52 -0.03 2.25 -15.78
CA ILE A 52 0.17 0.92 -15.17
C ILE A 52 -0.53 0.93 -13.82
N VAL A 53 -1.41 -0.04 -13.58
CA VAL A 53 -2.00 -0.25 -12.26
C VAL A 53 -1.64 -1.64 -11.76
N ARG A 54 -1.02 -1.69 -10.58
CA ARG A 54 -0.77 -2.94 -9.89
C ARG A 54 -1.90 -3.25 -8.90
N ALA A 55 -2.59 -4.36 -9.10
CA ALA A 55 -3.57 -4.89 -8.15
C ALA A 55 -2.85 -5.39 -6.88
N GLY A 56 -2.70 -4.50 -5.92
CA GLY A 56 -2.00 -4.70 -4.64
C GLY A 56 -1.26 -3.43 -4.19
N ALA A 57 -0.78 -3.43 -2.94
CA ALA A 57 -0.21 -2.22 -2.32
C ALA A 57 1.28 -1.96 -2.64
N GLY A 58 2.06 -2.99 -3.03
CA GLY A 58 3.47 -2.82 -3.39
C GLY A 58 3.66 -2.41 -4.85
N PHE A 59 4.87 -2.00 -5.25
CA PHE A 59 5.20 -1.62 -6.63
C PHE A 59 6.63 -1.96 -7.05
N ASN A 60 7.33 -2.79 -6.28
CA ASN A 60 8.73 -3.17 -6.52
C ASN A 60 8.97 -3.95 -7.81
N ASN A 61 7.92 -4.42 -8.47
CA ASN A 61 7.96 -5.10 -9.76
C ASN A 61 7.68 -4.16 -10.95
N VAL A 62 7.56 -2.84 -10.71
CA VAL A 62 7.32 -1.82 -11.74
C VAL A 62 8.52 -0.87 -11.83
N PRO A 63 9.11 -0.64 -13.01
CA PRO A 63 10.24 0.27 -13.21
C PRO A 63 9.77 1.73 -13.21
N ILE A 64 9.66 2.35 -12.04
CA ILE A 64 9.04 3.65 -11.83
C ILE A 64 9.71 4.76 -12.65
N ASP A 65 11.06 4.85 -12.62
CA ASP A 65 11.80 5.89 -13.36
C ASP A 65 11.60 5.76 -14.87
N ARG A 66 11.62 4.53 -15.38
CA ARG A 66 11.40 4.27 -16.80
C ARG A 66 9.96 4.54 -17.22
N ALA A 67 8.98 4.17 -16.39
CA ALA A 67 7.58 4.52 -16.62
C ALA A 67 7.38 6.05 -16.63
N THR A 68 8.03 6.76 -15.71
CA THR A 68 7.98 8.22 -15.65
C THR A 68 8.57 8.86 -16.91
N ALA A 69 9.75 8.42 -17.34
CA ALA A 69 10.38 8.90 -18.57
C ALA A 69 9.54 8.62 -19.82
N ASN A 70 8.81 7.48 -19.85
CA ASN A 70 7.83 7.16 -20.89
C ASN A 70 6.53 7.99 -20.82
N GLY A 71 6.36 8.85 -19.79
CA GLY A 71 5.12 9.57 -19.54
C GLY A 71 3.96 8.67 -19.11
N THR A 72 4.26 7.53 -18.46
CA THR A 72 3.29 6.56 -17.97
C THR A 72 3.04 6.77 -16.48
N ALA A 73 1.77 6.97 -16.10
CA ALA A 73 1.37 7.03 -14.70
C ALA A 73 1.38 5.63 -14.07
N VAL A 74 1.83 5.53 -12.83
CA VAL A 74 1.86 4.26 -12.09
C VAL A 74 1.00 4.37 -10.85
N PHE A 75 0.09 3.40 -10.68
CA PHE A 75 -0.78 3.31 -9.52
C PHE A 75 -0.68 1.93 -8.86
N THR A 76 -1.05 1.90 -7.60
CA THR A 76 -1.31 0.67 -6.85
C THR A 76 -2.75 0.71 -6.34
N THR A 77 -3.21 -0.37 -5.70
CA THR A 77 -4.53 -0.45 -5.08
C THR A 77 -4.39 -0.50 -3.55
N PRO A 78 -4.05 0.64 -2.90
CA PRO A 78 -3.84 0.68 -1.47
C PRO A 78 -5.15 0.38 -0.73
N GLY A 79 -5.05 -0.47 0.30
CA GLY A 79 -6.20 -0.85 1.11
C GLY A 79 -7.02 -2.02 0.57
N SER A 80 -6.83 -2.47 -0.66
CA SER A 80 -7.56 -3.61 -1.24
C SER A 80 -7.40 -4.91 -0.43
N ASN A 81 -6.25 -5.10 0.18
CA ASN A 81 -5.93 -6.25 1.04
C ASN A 81 -5.96 -5.94 2.54
N ALA A 82 -6.41 -4.75 2.94
CA ALA A 82 -6.28 -4.30 4.33
C ALA A 82 -7.07 -5.19 5.30
N ASN A 83 -8.26 -5.66 4.91
CA ASN A 83 -9.06 -6.56 5.73
C ASN A 83 -8.38 -7.93 5.92
N ALA A 84 -7.80 -8.48 4.86
CA ALA A 84 -7.09 -9.76 4.94
C ALA A 84 -5.91 -9.70 5.92
N VAL A 85 -5.09 -8.64 5.81
CA VAL A 85 -3.96 -8.42 6.75
C VAL A 85 -4.48 -8.21 8.18
N LYS A 86 -5.57 -7.45 8.39
CA LYS A 86 -6.19 -7.28 9.71
C LYS A 86 -6.61 -8.62 10.30
N GLU A 87 -7.25 -9.49 9.53
CA GLU A 87 -7.70 -10.81 10.00
C GLU A 87 -6.54 -11.71 10.38
N LEU A 88 -5.49 -11.78 9.54
CA LEU A 88 -4.27 -12.50 9.88
C LEU A 88 -3.65 -11.93 11.17
N MET A 89 -3.53 -10.61 11.29
CA MET A 89 -2.94 -9.98 12.48
C MET A 89 -3.72 -10.31 13.76
N ILE A 90 -5.06 -10.28 13.73
CA ILE A 90 -5.88 -10.64 14.89
C ILE A 90 -5.74 -12.13 15.22
N ALA A 91 -5.72 -13.00 14.21
CA ALA A 91 -5.47 -14.43 14.41
C ALA A 91 -4.10 -14.68 15.07
N MET A 92 -3.04 -14.01 14.59
CA MET A 92 -1.69 -14.13 15.15
C MET A 92 -1.60 -13.54 16.56
N LEU A 93 -2.31 -12.46 16.85
CA LEU A 93 -2.39 -11.87 18.19
C LEU A 93 -3.01 -12.85 19.20
N ILE A 94 -4.11 -13.49 18.84
CA ILE A 94 -4.74 -14.53 19.65
C ILE A 94 -3.84 -15.75 19.77
N ALA A 95 -3.25 -16.23 18.68
CA ALA A 95 -2.36 -17.38 18.68
C ALA A 95 -1.12 -17.17 19.56
N ALA A 96 -0.52 -15.98 19.51
CA ALA A 96 0.61 -15.60 20.36
C ALA A 96 0.23 -15.55 21.84
N SER A 97 -0.91 -14.96 22.17
CA SER A 97 -1.38 -14.84 23.56
C SER A 97 -1.71 -16.20 24.18
N ARG A 98 -2.11 -17.18 23.38
CA ARG A 98 -2.54 -18.52 23.81
C ARG A 98 -1.50 -19.62 23.57
N ASN A 99 -0.28 -19.28 23.14
CA ASN A 99 0.78 -20.23 22.79
C ASN A 99 0.31 -21.33 21.79
N LEU A 100 -0.59 -20.95 20.86
CA LEU A 100 -1.34 -21.91 20.05
C LEU A 100 -0.46 -22.75 19.13
N PHE A 101 0.58 -22.15 18.50
CA PHE A 101 1.48 -22.88 17.60
C PHE A 101 2.28 -23.94 18.36
N ALA A 102 2.85 -23.60 19.51
CA ALA A 102 3.61 -24.55 20.33
C ALA A 102 2.71 -25.67 20.89
N ALA A 103 1.46 -25.34 21.26
CA ALA A 103 0.50 -26.33 21.74
C ALA A 103 0.05 -27.29 20.62
N ALA A 104 -0.19 -26.79 19.43
CA ALA A 104 -0.57 -27.59 18.26
C ALA A 104 0.57 -28.49 17.80
N ASP A 105 1.80 -27.97 17.74
CA ASP A 105 2.99 -28.75 17.40
C ASP A 105 3.23 -29.90 18.42
N TYR A 106 3.16 -29.59 19.72
CA TYR A 106 3.22 -30.59 20.76
C TYR A 106 2.18 -31.68 20.56
N ALA A 107 0.92 -31.33 20.32
CA ALA A 107 -0.15 -32.31 20.14
C ALA A 107 0.06 -33.18 18.89
N ALA A 108 0.54 -32.60 17.79
CA ALA A 108 0.82 -33.31 16.54
C ALA A 108 1.95 -34.37 16.68
N HIS A 109 2.93 -34.11 17.55
CA HIS A 109 4.07 -35.01 17.77
C HIS A 109 3.93 -35.90 19.00
N ASN A 110 2.83 -35.80 19.75
CA ASN A 110 2.61 -36.57 20.97
C ASN A 110 1.63 -37.73 20.69
N SER A 111 2.16 -38.95 20.62
CA SER A 111 1.37 -40.16 20.35
C SER A 111 1.70 -41.28 21.37
N GLY A 112 0.93 -42.37 21.34
CA GLY A 112 1.15 -43.58 22.14
C GLY A 112 0.16 -43.74 23.30
N ALA A 113 0.46 -44.69 24.21
CA ALA A 113 -0.42 -45.01 25.33
C ALA A 113 -0.63 -43.83 26.29
N ASP A 114 -1.79 -43.78 26.90
CA ASP A 114 -2.18 -42.76 27.89
C ASP A 114 -2.12 -41.29 27.40
N ILE A 115 -2.28 -41.05 26.07
CA ILE A 115 -2.20 -39.74 25.49
C ILE A 115 -3.09 -38.73 26.21
N SER A 116 -4.32 -39.10 26.56
CA SER A 116 -5.27 -38.21 27.25
C SER A 116 -4.77 -37.75 28.61
N LYS A 117 -4.17 -38.64 29.39
CA LYS A 117 -3.58 -38.31 30.71
C LYS A 117 -2.37 -37.39 30.55
N ARG A 118 -1.47 -37.68 29.59
CA ARG A 118 -0.28 -36.88 29.33
C ARG A 118 -0.65 -35.49 28.86
N THR A 119 -1.61 -35.36 27.94
CA THR A 119 -2.09 -34.09 27.44
C THR A 119 -2.70 -33.26 28.57
N GLU A 120 -3.51 -33.86 29.44
CA GLU A 120 -4.13 -33.16 30.58
C GLU A 120 -3.05 -32.72 31.61
N HIS A 121 -2.05 -33.53 31.86
CA HIS A 121 -0.91 -33.18 32.72
C HIS A 121 -0.07 -32.03 32.12
N ASP A 122 0.19 -32.08 30.83
CA ASP A 122 1.09 -31.14 30.14
C ASP A 122 0.44 -29.83 29.72
N LYS A 123 -0.89 -29.70 29.76
CA LYS A 123 -1.63 -28.49 29.35
C LYS A 123 -1.13 -27.21 30.01
N THR A 124 -0.63 -27.27 31.23
CA THR A 124 -0.10 -26.13 31.97
C THR A 124 1.14 -25.52 31.34
N LYS A 125 1.92 -26.29 30.56
CA LYS A 125 3.08 -25.80 29.80
C LYS A 125 2.70 -24.79 28.73
N PHE A 126 1.42 -24.82 28.28
CA PHE A 126 0.87 -23.99 27.21
C PHE A 126 -0.09 -22.94 27.74
N SER A 127 -0.17 -22.73 29.06
CA SER A 127 -1.02 -21.68 29.64
C SER A 127 -0.69 -20.32 29.04
N GLY A 128 -1.69 -19.66 28.48
CA GLY A 128 -1.57 -18.35 27.84
C GLY A 128 -2.17 -17.23 28.67
N GLN A 129 -2.43 -16.12 28.00
CA GLN A 129 -3.05 -14.92 28.56
C GLN A 129 -4.29 -14.54 27.73
N GLU A 130 -5.22 -13.82 28.35
CA GLU A 130 -6.32 -13.17 27.63
C GLU A 130 -5.88 -11.82 27.10
N LEU A 131 -6.53 -11.35 26.02
CA LEU A 131 -6.27 -10.05 25.44
C LEU A 131 -6.99 -8.92 26.18
N LEU A 132 -8.09 -9.23 26.88
CA LEU A 132 -8.89 -8.26 27.64
C LEU A 132 -8.00 -7.44 28.61
N GLY A 133 -8.06 -6.12 28.48
CA GLY A 133 -7.30 -5.19 29.31
C GLY A 133 -5.80 -5.10 29.01
N LYS A 134 -5.26 -5.91 28.10
CA LYS A 134 -3.87 -5.80 27.62
C LYS A 134 -3.72 -4.58 26.69
N THR A 135 -2.51 -4.08 26.59
CA THR A 135 -2.20 -2.92 25.77
C THR A 135 -1.57 -3.34 24.45
N LEU A 136 -2.15 -2.89 23.32
CA LEU A 136 -1.60 -3.03 21.98
C LEU A 136 -1.11 -1.66 21.49
N ALA A 137 0.18 -1.56 21.15
CA ALA A 137 0.70 -0.44 20.38
C ALA A 137 0.55 -0.71 18.88
N VAL A 138 -0.09 0.20 18.16
CA VAL A 138 -0.26 0.15 16.69
C VAL A 138 0.57 1.27 16.07
N ILE A 139 1.62 0.87 15.33
CA ILE A 139 2.57 1.78 14.70
C ILE A 139 2.22 1.90 13.21
N GLY A 140 1.70 3.07 12.81
CA GLY A 140 1.07 3.32 11.53
C GLY A 140 -0.43 2.97 11.55
N VAL A 141 -1.29 3.98 11.38
CA VAL A 141 -2.76 3.83 11.39
C VAL A 141 -3.39 4.19 10.04
N GLY A 142 -2.71 3.77 8.97
CA GLY A 142 -3.23 3.80 7.61
C GLY A 142 -4.37 2.79 7.38
N HIS A 143 -4.49 2.26 6.17
CA HIS A 143 -5.57 1.33 5.79
C HIS A 143 -5.63 0.06 6.65
N VAL A 144 -4.49 -0.56 6.94
CA VAL A 144 -4.43 -1.80 7.75
C VAL A 144 -4.48 -1.47 9.24
N GLY A 145 -3.59 -0.57 9.70
CA GLY A 145 -3.44 -0.29 11.14
C GLY A 145 -4.70 0.25 11.79
N SER A 146 -5.51 1.06 11.10
CA SER A 146 -6.80 1.52 11.60
C SER A 146 -7.80 0.37 11.82
N LEU A 147 -7.84 -0.60 10.89
CA LEU A 147 -8.71 -1.78 11.03
C LEU A 147 -8.24 -2.68 12.18
N VAL A 148 -6.93 -2.89 12.32
CA VAL A 148 -6.35 -3.68 13.42
C VAL A 148 -6.62 -3.00 14.76
N ALA A 149 -6.41 -1.69 14.85
CA ALA A 149 -6.64 -0.90 16.06
C ALA A 149 -8.11 -1.00 16.52
N ASN A 150 -9.05 -0.81 15.60
CA ASN A 150 -10.48 -0.93 15.88
C ASN A 150 -10.86 -2.35 16.33
N ALA A 151 -10.38 -3.39 15.62
CA ALA A 151 -10.68 -4.77 15.96
C ALA A 151 -10.11 -5.17 17.34
N ALA A 152 -8.89 -4.73 17.66
CA ALA A 152 -8.28 -4.97 18.97
C ALA A 152 -9.02 -4.25 20.10
N SER A 153 -9.50 -3.02 19.87
CA SER A 153 -10.36 -2.30 20.82
C SER A 153 -11.65 -3.06 21.09
N GLN A 154 -12.30 -3.61 20.06
CA GLN A 154 -13.50 -4.45 20.20
C GLN A 154 -13.26 -5.76 20.96
N LEU A 155 -12.01 -6.27 20.95
CA LEU A 155 -11.60 -7.40 21.80
C LEU A 155 -11.32 -7.01 23.26
N GLY A 156 -11.56 -5.75 23.62
CA GLY A 156 -11.38 -5.24 24.97
C GLY A 156 -9.91 -4.89 25.32
N MET A 157 -9.05 -4.74 24.31
CA MET A 157 -7.68 -4.25 24.52
C MET A 157 -7.65 -2.74 24.68
N LYS A 158 -6.64 -2.26 25.42
CA LYS A 158 -6.25 -0.84 25.42
C LYS A 158 -5.38 -0.62 24.20
N VAL A 159 -5.82 0.24 23.26
CA VAL A 159 -5.07 0.50 22.05
C VAL A 159 -4.40 1.88 22.10
N ILE A 160 -3.09 1.91 21.83
CA ILE A 160 -2.29 3.13 21.70
C ILE A 160 -1.77 3.17 20.27
N ALA A 161 -2.14 4.23 19.54
CA ALA A 161 -1.79 4.40 18.13
C ALA A 161 -0.72 5.50 17.96
N TYR A 162 0.26 5.24 17.12
CA TYR A 162 1.27 6.22 16.71
C TYR A 162 1.36 6.29 15.18
N ASP A 163 1.11 7.47 14.63
CA ASP A 163 1.30 7.79 13.22
C ASP A 163 1.56 9.31 13.11
N PRO A 164 2.78 9.74 12.72
CA PRO A 164 3.09 11.16 12.56
C PRO A 164 2.47 11.78 11.30
N TYR A 165 2.07 10.95 10.33
CA TYR A 165 1.54 11.36 9.02
C TYR A 165 0.04 11.11 8.88
N LEU A 166 -0.68 10.91 9.97
CA LEU A 166 -2.12 10.61 9.97
C LEU A 166 -2.91 11.73 9.29
N SER A 167 -3.55 11.40 8.17
CA SER A 167 -4.44 12.33 7.47
C SER A 167 -5.78 12.50 8.21
N SER A 168 -6.46 13.62 7.93
CA SER A 168 -7.80 13.87 8.47
C SER A 168 -8.79 12.74 8.14
N ASP A 169 -8.76 12.26 6.89
CA ASP A 169 -9.65 11.17 6.44
C ASP A 169 -9.34 9.83 7.12
N ALA A 170 -8.07 9.55 7.40
CA ALA A 170 -7.68 8.36 8.14
C ALA A 170 -8.12 8.46 9.61
N ALA A 171 -8.06 9.64 10.21
CA ALA A 171 -8.48 9.88 11.59
C ALA A 171 -9.98 9.56 11.79
N TRP A 172 -10.84 9.87 10.81
CA TRP A 172 -12.28 9.55 10.87
C TRP A 172 -12.60 8.05 10.87
N ARG A 173 -11.64 7.19 10.54
CA ARG A 173 -11.81 5.72 10.54
C ARG A 173 -11.45 5.07 11.86
N ILE A 174 -10.88 5.82 12.80
CA ILE A 174 -10.34 5.31 14.06
C ILE A 174 -11.39 5.55 15.15
N SER A 175 -11.67 4.51 15.96
CA SER A 175 -12.55 4.63 17.13
C SER A 175 -12.02 5.67 18.12
N THR A 176 -12.93 6.39 18.77
CA THR A 176 -12.62 7.38 19.82
C THR A 176 -11.99 6.76 21.06
N ASP A 177 -12.11 5.44 21.25
CA ASP A 177 -11.50 4.72 22.37
C ASP A 177 -10.00 4.46 22.19
N ILE A 178 -9.44 4.78 21.00
CA ILE A 178 -8.04 4.56 20.68
C ILE A 178 -7.22 5.80 21.07
N HIS A 179 -6.24 5.62 21.94
CA HIS A 179 -5.40 6.71 22.42
C HIS A 179 -4.25 7.01 21.43
N ARG A 180 -4.09 8.29 21.07
CA ARG A 180 -2.97 8.74 20.25
C ARG A 180 -1.72 8.96 21.10
N ALA A 181 -0.62 8.29 20.77
CA ALA A 181 0.71 8.63 21.26
C ALA A 181 1.33 9.77 20.43
N LYS A 182 2.01 10.71 21.09
CA LYS A 182 2.71 11.83 20.43
C LYS A 182 4.07 11.41 19.85
N THR A 183 4.68 10.37 20.40
CA THR A 183 6.01 9.87 20.00
C THR A 183 6.00 8.35 19.97
N LEU A 184 6.89 7.75 19.18
CA LEU A 184 7.05 6.31 19.10
C LEU A 184 7.40 5.69 20.48
N PRO A 185 8.36 6.20 21.25
CA PRO A 185 8.64 5.65 22.59
C PRO A 185 7.44 5.70 23.53
N ALA A 186 6.60 6.76 23.44
CA ALA A 186 5.38 6.85 24.26
C ALA A 186 4.35 5.77 23.91
N ALA A 187 4.27 5.34 22.65
CA ALA A 187 3.43 4.23 22.22
C ALA A 187 3.94 2.88 22.74
N LEU A 188 5.25 2.69 22.77
CA LEU A 188 5.90 1.42 23.08
C LEU A 188 5.98 1.12 24.60
N LYS A 189 6.13 2.15 25.42
CA LYS A 189 6.52 2.05 26.86
C LYS A 189 5.68 1.08 27.69
N ASN A 190 4.37 1.02 27.46
CA ASN A 190 3.45 0.21 28.27
C ASN A 190 2.77 -0.89 27.47
N ALA A 191 3.23 -1.16 26.25
CA ALA A 191 2.62 -2.12 25.35
C ALA A 191 2.97 -3.57 25.76
N ASP A 192 1.96 -4.41 25.88
CA ASP A 192 2.13 -5.87 25.98
C ASP A 192 2.39 -6.48 24.60
N TYR A 193 1.84 -5.83 23.58
CA TYR A 193 1.92 -6.22 22.17
C TYR A 193 2.22 -5.00 21.30
N VAL A 194 3.06 -5.15 20.30
CA VAL A 194 3.42 -4.10 19.33
C VAL A 194 3.17 -4.63 17.93
N THR A 195 2.40 -3.91 17.12
CA THR A 195 2.16 -4.26 15.71
C THR A 195 2.50 -3.10 14.79
N ILE A 196 3.10 -3.43 13.65
CA ILE A 196 3.71 -2.46 12.73
C ILE A 196 2.95 -2.49 11.41
N HIS A 197 2.50 -1.32 10.93
CA HIS A 197 1.71 -1.13 9.72
C HIS A 197 2.15 0.09 8.91
N VAL A 198 3.44 0.42 8.94
CA VAL A 198 4.03 1.49 8.14
C VAL A 198 4.58 0.98 6.81
N PRO A 199 4.66 1.80 5.75
CA PRO A 199 5.38 1.45 4.52
C PRO A 199 6.88 1.35 4.80
N LYS A 200 7.63 0.62 3.95
CA LYS A 200 9.09 0.61 4.00
C LYS A 200 9.64 1.75 3.15
N ASN A 201 10.40 2.63 3.75
CA ASN A 201 11.17 3.70 3.13
C ASN A 201 12.47 3.94 3.92
N GLU A 202 13.21 4.99 3.63
CA GLU A 202 14.46 5.34 4.34
C GLU A 202 14.22 5.59 5.84
N GLU A 203 13.13 6.28 6.21
CA GLU A 203 12.81 6.60 7.62
C GLU A 203 12.36 5.37 8.41
N THR A 204 11.69 4.42 7.78
CA THR A 204 11.10 3.25 8.45
C THR A 204 11.96 2.00 8.37
N THR A 205 13.03 2.01 7.55
CA THR A 205 14.00 0.92 7.51
C THR A 205 14.77 0.87 8.83
N GLY A 206 14.66 -0.26 9.53
CA GLY A 206 15.29 -0.46 10.85
C GLY A 206 14.71 0.41 11.97
N MET A 207 13.53 1.03 11.76
CA MET A 207 12.94 1.95 12.75
C MET A 207 12.61 1.30 14.10
N ILE A 208 12.44 -0.01 14.14
CA ILE A 208 12.34 -0.76 15.37
C ILE A 208 13.70 -1.44 15.61
N GLY A 209 14.53 -0.77 16.36
CA GLY A 209 15.89 -1.15 16.68
C GLY A 209 16.17 -1.18 18.18
N ALA A 210 17.44 -1.14 18.57
CA ALA A 210 17.88 -1.24 19.97
C ALA A 210 17.20 -0.23 20.91
N THR A 211 17.06 1.04 20.47
CA THR A 211 16.44 2.10 21.26
C THR A 211 14.97 1.83 21.51
N GLU A 212 14.24 1.39 20.48
CA GLU A 212 12.81 1.09 20.57
C GLU A 212 12.57 -0.13 21.44
N PHE A 213 13.39 -1.20 21.29
CA PHE A 213 13.30 -2.38 22.15
C PHE A 213 13.57 -2.04 23.61
N ALA A 214 14.56 -1.18 23.90
CA ALA A 214 14.85 -0.75 25.27
C ALA A 214 13.71 0.08 25.88
N ALA A 215 12.91 0.75 25.07
CA ALA A 215 11.73 1.51 25.51
C ALA A 215 10.50 0.62 25.76
N MET A 216 10.49 -0.61 25.29
CA MET A 216 9.36 -1.55 25.42
C MET A 216 9.31 -2.18 26.82
N LYS A 217 8.12 -2.62 27.19
CA LYS A 217 7.87 -3.38 28.41
C LYS A 217 8.53 -4.77 28.33
N PRO A 218 9.17 -5.28 29.40
CA PRO A 218 9.65 -6.66 29.44
C PRO A 218 8.52 -7.66 29.15
N GLY A 219 8.83 -8.67 28.33
CA GLY A 219 7.88 -9.70 27.90
C GLY A 219 6.94 -9.25 26.75
N VAL A 220 7.27 -8.18 26.06
CA VAL A 220 6.53 -7.72 24.88
C VAL A 220 6.53 -8.76 23.76
N THR A 221 5.45 -8.82 22.98
CA THR A 221 5.41 -9.58 21.73
C THR A 221 5.28 -8.62 20.55
N VAL A 222 6.12 -8.83 19.52
CA VAL A 222 6.22 -7.93 18.35
C VAL A 222 5.66 -8.62 17.11
N PHE A 223 4.88 -7.87 16.32
CA PHE A 223 4.26 -8.31 15.08
C PHE A 223 4.66 -7.41 13.92
N ASN A 224 5.16 -8.00 12.84
CA ASN A 224 5.48 -7.29 11.61
C ASN A 224 4.88 -8.00 10.39
N PHE A 225 3.69 -7.61 10.01
CA PHE A 225 3.00 -8.02 8.78
C PHE A 225 2.96 -6.89 7.73
N ALA A 226 3.82 -5.86 7.91
CA ALA A 226 3.93 -4.74 6.99
C ALA A 226 4.98 -5.00 5.91
N ARG A 227 6.27 -4.92 6.24
CA ARG A 227 7.40 -5.16 5.31
C ARG A 227 8.63 -5.67 6.05
N GLY A 228 9.41 -6.52 5.38
CA GLY A 228 10.72 -6.92 5.87
C GLY A 228 11.70 -5.74 6.00
N GLY A 229 12.55 -5.78 7.03
CA GLY A 229 13.58 -4.76 7.28
C GLY A 229 13.09 -3.50 8.00
N ILE A 230 11.80 -3.42 8.41
CA ILE A 230 11.31 -2.37 9.32
C ILE A 230 11.76 -2.68 10.75
N VAL A 231 11.68 -3.92 11.15
CA VAL A 231 12.29 -4.43 12.38
C VAL A 231 13.74 -4.82 12.07
N ASN A 232 14.67 -4.34 12.87
CA ASN A 232 16.07 -4.79 12.81
C ASN A 232 16.17 -6.19 13.39
N ASN A 233 16.40 -7.21 12.55
CA ASN A 233 16.41 -8.61 12.97
C ASN A 233 17.53 -8.89 13.99
N THR A 234 18.71 -8.33 13.82
CA THR A 234 19.83 -8.52 14.77
C THR A 234 19.46 -8.03 16.17
N GLU A 235 18.85 -6.85 16.27
CA GLU A 235 18.41 -6.31 17.55
C GLU A 235 17.20 -7.07 18.12
N MET A 236 16.29 -7.53 17.23
CA MET A 236 15.17 -8.39 17.63
C MET A 236 15.67 -9.70 18.29
N LEU A 237 16.68 -10.33 17.68
CA LEU A 237 17.27 -11.58 18.22
C LEU A 237 17.91 -11.34 19.59
N LYS A 238 18.68 -10.26 19.77
CA LYS A 238 19.24 -9.89 21.10
C LYS A 238 18.13 -9.66 22.13
N THR A 239 17.03 -9.06 21.70
CA THR A 239 15.88 -8.76 22.55
C THR A 239 15.15 -10.03 22.99
N LEU A 240 15.05 -11.03 22.11
CA LEU A 240 14.53 -12.35 22.43
C LEU A 240 15.48 -13.13 23.36
N ASP A 241 16.78 -13.15 23.07
CA ASP A 241 17.79 -13.86 23.85
C ASP A 241 17.91 -13.31 25.28
N SER A 242 17.68 -12.03 25.47
CA SER A 242 17.66 -11.40 26.81
C SER A 242 16.36 -11.63 27.58
N GLY A 243 15.31 -12.15 26.94
CA GLY A 243 13.97 -12.27 27.52
C GLY A 243 13.19 -10.96 27.60
N GLN A 244 13.71 -9.87 27.04
CA GLN A 244 13.00 -8.58 26.94
C GLN A 244 11.77 -8.69 26.06
N ALA A 245 11.84 -9.44 24.93
CA ALA A 245 10.68 -9.85 24.16
C ALA A 245 10.36 -11.33 24.38
N ARG A 246 9.08 -11.67 24.39
CA ARG A 246 8.58 -13.02 24.51
C ARG A 246 8.45 -13.75 23.18
N GLY A 247 8.24 -12.99 22.09
CA GLY A 247 8.05 -13.57 20.75
C GLY A 247 8.04 -12.55 19.64
N TYR A 248 8.36 -13.01 18.44
CA TYR A 248 8.30 -12.26 17.20
C TYR A 248 7.48 -12.99 16.15
N PHE A 249 6.48 -12.31 15.58
CA PHE A 249 5.58 -12.84 14.54
C PHE A 249 5.71 -12.00 13.28
N THR A 250 6.04 -12.62 12.16
CA THR A 250 6.30 -11.88 10.92
C THR A 250 5.92 -12.68 9.68
N ASP A 251 5.67 -11.95 8.60
CA ASP A 251 5.43 -12.47 7.25
C ASP A 251 6.71 -12.45 6.39
N PHE A 252 7.86 -12.11 6.99
CA PHE A 252 9.12 -11.87 6.28
C PHE A 252 10.25 -12.68 6.89
N GLY A 253 10.46 -13.88 6.35
CA GLY A 253 11.53 -14.78 6.78
C GLY A 253 12.92 -14.30 6.35
N SER A 254 13.92 -14.61 7.18
CA SER A 254 15.34 -14.58 6.83
C SER A 254 16.03 -15.72 7.57
N ASP A 255 17.19 -16.17 7.07
CA ASP A 255 17.94 -17.29 7.67
C ASP A 255 18.24 -17.07 9.15
N GLU A 256 18.40 -15.81 9.56
CA GLU A 256 18.74 -15.44 10.94
C GLU A 256 17.61 -15.74 11.94
N ILE A 257 16.34 -15.57 11.52
CA ILE A 257 15.17 -15.68 12.41
C ILE A 257 14.41 -16.99 12.28
N LEU A 258 14.69 -17.78 11.24
CA LEU A 258 14.07 -19.08 11.03
C LEU A 258 14.52 -20.10 12.09
N ASN A 259 13.71 -21.15 12.32
CA ASN A 259 13.99 -22.26 13.23
C ASN A 259 14.15 -21.89 14.72
N ARG A 260 13.65 -20.72 15.13
CA ARG A 260 13.55 -20.34 16.55
C ARG A 260 12.17 -20.65 17.10
N LYS A 261 12.10 -21.09 18.37
CA LYS A 261 10.82 -21.41 19.04
C LYS A 261 10.01 -20.16 19.42
N ASP A 262 10.69 -19.02 19.57
CA ASP A 262 10.15 -17.73 19.95
C ASP A 262 9.85 -16.84 18.73
N VAL A 263 10.03 -17.36 17.50
CA VAL A 263 9.73 -16.66 16.24
C VAL A 263 8.76 -17.50 15.40
N VAL A 264 7.69 -16.87 14.93
CA VAL A 264 6.74 -17.46 13.99
C VAL A 264 6.81 -16.69 12.67
N VAL A 265 7.14 -17.40 11.60
CA VAL A 265 7.25 -16.84 10.26
C VAL A 265 6.21 -17.47 9.35
N THR A 266 5.45 -16.64 8.64
CA THR A 266 4.55 -17.06 7.56
C THR A 266 5.08 -16.61 6.20
N PRO A 267 4.76 -17.30 5.09
CA PRO A 267 5.38 -17.03 3.79
C PRO A 267 4.65 -15.90 3.03
N HIS A 268 4.61 -14.70 3.63
CA HIS A 268 4.04 -13.47 3.07
C HIS A 268 2.58 -13.63 2.62
N ILE A 269 1.75 -14.19 3.49
CA ILE A 269 0.35 -14.51 3.22
C ILE A 269 -0.65 -13.46 3.71
N GLY A 270 -0.18 -12.38 4.36
CA GLY A 270 -1.05 -11.37 4.98
C GLY A 270 -2.14 -10.82 4.06
N GLY A 271 -1.82 -10.61 2.79
CA GLY A 271 -2.77 -10.12 1.78
C GLY A 271 -3.28 -11.18 0.81
N SER A 272 -3.02 -12.47 1.04
CA SER A 272 -3.28 -13.55 0.07
C SER A 272 -4.64 -14.20 0.32
N THR A 273 -5.71 -13.49 0.01
CA THR A 273 -7.10 -14.01 0.02
C THR A 273 -7.80 -13.73 -1.30
N GLY A 274 -8.80 -14.54 -1.66
CA GLY A 274 -9.59 -14.34 -2.87
C GLY A 274 -10.29 -12.99 -2.91
N GLU A 275 -10.74 -12.51 -1.74
CA GLU A 275 -11.38 -11.20 -1.58
C GLU A 275 -10.37 -10.06 -1.81
N ALA A 276 -9.16 -10.16 -1.28
CA ALA A 276 -8.11 -9.16 -1.51
C ALA A 276 -7.72 -9.07 -2.99
N GLU A 277 -7.63 -10.21 -3.68
CA GLU A 277 -7.38 -10.27 -5.12
C GLU A 277 -8.52 -9.63 -5.92
N THR A 278 -9.76 -9.95 -5.56
CA THR A 278 -10.97 -9.39 -6.17
C THR A 278 -11.03 -7.87 -5.96
N ASN A 279 -10.83 -7.40 -4.74
CA ASN A 279 -10.83 -5.98 -4.41
C ASN A 279 -9.72 -5.23 -5.17
N GLY A 280 -8.51 -5.82 -5.23
CA GLY A 280 -7.40 -5.24 -5.98
C GLY A 280 -7.68 -5.12 -7.48
N ALA A 281 -8.31 -6.13 -8.08
CA ALA A 281 -8.69 -6.11 -9.48
C ALA A 281 -9.78 -5.08 -9.79
N VAL A 282 -10.80 -4.98 -8.94
CA VAL A 282 -11.89 -3.99 -9.07
C VAL A 282 -11.35 -2.56 -8.93
N GLN A 283 -10.63 -2.28 -7.85
CA GLN A 283 -10.02 -0.97 -7.64
C GLN A 283 -9.03 -0.62 -8.75
N GLY A 284 -8.28 -1.61 -9.27
CA GLY A 284 -7.35 -1.42 -10.36
C GLY A 284 -8.04 -1.01 -11.66
N ALA A 285 -9.12 -1.67 -12.02
CA ALA A 285 -9.91 -1.33 -13.20
C ALA A 285 -10.53 0.07 -13.07
N GLU A 286 -11.12 0.40 -11.92
CA GLU A 286 -11.70 1.72 -11.64
C GLU A 286 -10.63 2.84 -11.69
N THR A 287 -9.43 2.57 -11.20
CA THR A 287 -8.29 3.51 -11.27
C THR A 287 -7.88 3.76 -12.73
N ILE A 288 -7.78 2.70 -13.56
CA ILE A 288 -7.49 2.83 -14.99
C ILE A 288 -8.54 3.70 -15.68
N MET A 289 -9.82 3.38 -15.50
CA MET A 289 -10.93 4.11 -16.13
C MET A 289 -10.91 5.59 -15.70
N ASN A 290 -10.83 5.85 -14.39
CA ASN A 290 -10.77 7.22 -13.90
C ASN A 290 -9.60 8.01 -14.49
N PHE A 291 -8.39 7.44 -14.52
CA PHE A 291 -7.23 8.13 -15.08
C PHE A 291 -7.35 8.34 -16.60
N LEU A 292 -7.80 7.34 -17.36
CA LEU A 292 -7.92 7.46 -18.81
C LEU A 292 -9.02 8.44 -19.23
N GLU A 293 -10.15 8.43 -18.54
CA GLU A 293 -11.33 9.24 -18.88
C GLU A 293 -11.31 10.65 -18.31
N THR A 294 -10.66 10.83 -17.16
CA THR A 294 -10.69 12.14 -16.48
C THR A 294 -9.32 12.80 -16.31
N GLY A 295 -8.23 12.04 -16.43
CA GLY A 295 -6.89 12.53 -16.10
C GLY A 295 -6.65 12.78 -14.61
N ASN A 296 -7.61 12.49 -13.73
CA ASN A 296 -7.46 12.65 -12.30
C ASN A 296 -6.45 11.65 -11.73
N VAL A 297 -5.66 12.12 -10.77
CA VAL A 297 -4.63 11.33 -10.11
C VAL A 297 -4.94 11.23 -8.62
N GLN A 298 -5.11 10.01 -8.12
CA GLN A 298 -5.25 9.70 -6.70
C GLN A 298 -4.36 8.52 -6.35
N SER A 299 -3.49 8.69 -5.37
CA SER A 299 -2.60 7.64 -4.84
C SER A 299 -1.64 7.05 -5.89
N SER A 300 -1.18 7.87 -6.85
CA SER A 300 -0.14 7.46 -7.80
C SER A 300 1.23 7.33 -7.13
N VAL A 301 2.02 6.39 -7.64
CA VAL A 301 3.40 6.16 -7.18
C VAL A 301 4.31 7.29 -7.66
N ASN A 302 4.18 7.71 -8.92
CA ASN A 302 5.07 8.67 -9.57
C ASN A 302 4.47 10.04 -9.89
N LEU A 303 3.16 10.24 -9.69
CA LEU A 303 2.50 11.52 -9.90
C LEU A 303 1.97 12.12 -8.59
N PRO A 304 1.85 13.45 -8.49
CA PRO A 304 1.18 14.09 -7.36
C PRO A 304 -0.33 13.79 -7.37
N ASN A 305 -0.96 13.80 -6.19
CA ASN A 305 -2.42 13.77 -6.13
C ASN A 305 -2.97 15.07 -6.73
N LEU A 306 -3.83 14.94 -7.71
CA LEU A 306 -4.52 16.06 -8.35
C LEU A 306 -5.88 15.59 -8.87
N GLN A 307 -6.93 16.07 -8.24
CA GLN A 307 -8.31 15.76 -8.60
C GLN A 307 -9.06 17.05 -8.89
N VAL A 308 -9.58 17.14 -10.08
CA VAL A 308 -10.33 18.31 -10.57
C VAL A 308 -11.63 17.82 -11.19
N PRO A 309 -12.80 18.34 -10.79
CA PRO A 309 -14.06 18.02 -11.46
C PRO A 309 -13.97 18.28 -12.96
N PHE A 310 -14.32 17.30 -13.80
CA PHE A 310 -14.28 17.45 -15.25
C PHE A 310 -15.63 17.98 -15.77
N GLY A 311 -15.76 19.31 -15.79
CA GLY A 311 -16.98 20.01 -16.16
C GLY A 311 -17.03 20.54 -17.60
N THR A 312 -15.90 20.65 -18.29
CA THR A 312 -15.74 21.19 -19.65
C THR A 312 -15.78 20.11 -20.72
N PRO A 313 -15.97 20.44 -22.02
CA PRO A 313 -15.90 19.47 -23.12
C PRO A 313 -14.51 18.87 -23.32
N TYR A 314 -13.45 19.62 -23.00
CA TYR A 314 -12.07 19.21 -23.27
C TYR A 314 -11.20 19.43 -22.05
N ARG A 315 -10.30 18.47 -21.82
CA ARG A 315 -9.26 18.52 -20.81
C ARG A 315 -7.91 18.17 -21.43
N ILE A 316 -6.91 19.00 -21.19
CA ILE A 316 -5.52 18.73 -21.53
C ILE A 316 -4.80 18.36 -20.24
N THR A 317 -4.05 17.26 -20.25
CA THR A 317 -3.18 16.89 -19.12
C THR A 317 -1.74 16.86 -19.58
N VAL A 318 -0.84 17.43 -18.79
CA VAL A 318 0.58 17.52 -19.08
C VAL A 318 1.38 16.93 -17.92
N MET A 319 2.09 15.84 -18.18
CA MET A 319 3.07 15.27 -17.27
C MET A 319 4.45 15.85 -17.64
N HIS A 320 5.13 16.49 -16.70
CA HIS A 320 6.36 17.22 -16.98
C HIS A 320 7.34 17.21 -15.79
N GLN A 321 8.57 17.64 -16.03
CA GLN A 321 9.54 17.87 -14.95
C GLN A 321 9.08 19.01 -14.04
N ASN A 322 9.37 18.88 -12.76
CA ASN A 322 9.09 19.93 -11.77
C ASN A 322 10.21 20.98 -11.79
N ILE A 323 10.22 21.85 -12.81
CA ILE A 323 11.19 22.92 -12.97
C ILE A 323 10.49 24.28 -13.18
N PRO A 324 11.19 25.41 -12.95
CA PRO A 324 10.60 26.74 -13.14
C PRO A 324 10.04 26.97 -14.55
N ASN A 325 9.04 27.85 -14.65
CA ASN A 325 8.43 28.34 -15.90
C ASN A 325 7.64 27.31 -16.72
N MET A 326 7.37 26.10 -16.23
CA MET A 326 6.56 25.12 -17.00
C MET A 326 5.13 25.59 -17.20
N VAL A 327 4.45 26.04 -16.15
CA VAL A 327 3.08 26.56 -16.21
C VAL A 327 3.00 27.80 -17.15
N GLY A 328 4.02 28.66 -17.11
CA GLY A 328 4.11 29.84 -18.01
C GLY A 328 4.21 29.46 -19.48
N GLN A 329 5.07 28.50 -19.83
CA GLN A 329 5.21 28.01 -21.20
C GLN A 329 3.92 27.35 -21.71
N ILE A 330 3.30 26.49 -20.91
CA ILE A 330 2.03 25.83 -21.23
C ILE A 330 0.94 26.86 -21.47
N ALA A 331 0.76 27.85 -20.56
CA ALA A 331 -0.25 28.89 -20.69
C ALA A 331 -0.01 29.81 -21.92
N THR A 332 1.25 30.11 -22.23
CA THR A 332 1.62 30.93 -23.40
C THR A 332 1.26 30.23 -24.71
N ILE A 333 1.50 28.91 -24.84
CA ILE A 333 1.11 28.14 -26.03
C ILE A 333 -0.40 28.21 -26.24
N LEU A 334 -1.20 28.01 -25.18
CA LEU A 334 -2.66 28.08 -25.25
C LEU A 334 -3.15 29.51 -25.60
N ALA A 335 -2.55 30.54 -25.00
CA ALA A 335 -2.86 31.93 -25.28
C ALA A 335 -2.56 32.30 -26.73
N ASN A 336 -1.41 31.89 -27.27
CA ASN A 336 -1.03 32.14 -28.69
C ASN A 336 -1.97 31.41 -29.66
N ALA A 337 -2.56 30.30 -29.24
CA ALA A 337 -3.60 29.60 -30.01
C ALA A 337 -5.02 30.18 -29.80
N ASN A 338 -5.15 31.28 -29.05
CA ASN A 338 -6.42 31.92 -28.70
C ASN A 338 -7.41 30.98 -27.97
N ILE A 339 -6.86 30.12 -27.09
CA ILE A 339 -7.63 29.18 -26.26
C ILE A 339 -7.76 29.76 -24.84
N ASN A 340 -9.02 29.96 -24.41
CA ASN A 340 -9.30 30.36 -23.04
C ASN A 340 -9.18 29.17 -22.07
N ILE A 341 -8.46 29.39 -20.97
CA ILE A 341 -8.32 28.42 -19.89
C ILE A 341 -9.47 28.65 -18.90
N GLU A 342 -10.38 27.69 -18.77
CA GLU A 342 -11.47 27.75 -17.79
C GLU A 342 -10.97 27.35 -16.37
N ASN A 343 -10.10 26.38 -16.31
CA ASN A 343 -9.44 25.97 -15.08
C ASN A 343 -8.04 25.42 -15.38
N MET A 344 -7.10 25.72 -14.51
CA MET A 344 -5.74 25.16 -14.56
C MET A 344 -5.29 24.82 -13.16
N SER A 345 -4.91 23.58 -12.97
CA SER A 345 -4.39 23.08 -11.70
C SER A 345 -3.06 22.36 -11.93
N ASN A 346 -2.05 22.70 -11.13
CA ASN A 346 -0.74 22.09 -11.18
C ASN A 346 -0.33 21.60 -9.79
N ALA A 347 0.19 20.41 -9.72
CA ALA A 347 0.77 19.85 -8.50
C ALA A 347 2.10 19.16 -8.81
N ALA A 348 2.97 19.07 -7.83
CA ALA A 348 4.27 18.43 -7.95
C ALA A 348 4.48 17.36 -6.87
N LYS A 349 5.25 16.34 -7.24
CA LYS A 349 5.78 15.30 -6.36
C LYS A 349 7.23 15.06 -6.76
N ASP A 350 8.14 15.39 -5.88
CA ASP A 350 9.58 15.28 -6.12
C ASP A 350 10.01 15.99 -7.43
N LYS A 351 10.52 15.23 -8.39
CA LYS A 351 11.01 15.74 -9.69
C LYS A 351 9.93 15.81 -10.76
N VAL A 352 8.72 15.37 -10.50
CA VAL A 352 7.62 15.29 -11.48
C VAL A 352 6.49 16.23 -11.10
N ALA A 353 5.95 16.93 -12.07
CA ALA A 353 4.74 17.72 -11.94
C ALA A 353 3.67 17.25 -12.93
N TYR A 354 2.44 17.53 -12.59
CA TYR A 354 1.29 17.19 -13.39
C TYR A 354 0.32 18.36 -13.43
N THR A 355 -0.04 18.76 -14.65
CA THR A 355 -0.94 19.88 -14.87
C THR A 355 -2.21 19.38 -15.55
N ILE A 356 -3.36 19.77 -15.02
CA ILE A 356 -4.69 19.59 -15.63
C ILE A 356 -5.19 20.95 -16.09
N ILE A 357 -5.64 21.05 -17.34
CA ILE A 357 -6.15 22.27 -17.94
C ILE A 357 -7.50 21.95 -18.58
N ASP A 358 -8.53 22.67 -18.19
CA ASP A 358 -9.88 22.54 -18.72
C ASP A 358 -10.18 23.69 -19.68
N VAL A 359 -10.69 23.37 -20.86
CA VAL A 359 -11.02 24.34 -21.90
C VAL A 359 -12.39 24.05 -22.55
N ASN A 360 -13.14 25.08 -22.91
CA ASN A 360 -14.46 24.92 -23.51
C ASN A 360 -14.40 24.69 -25.04
N HIS A 361 -13.39 25.25 -25.69
CA HIS A 361 -13.24 25.15 -27.13
C HIS A 361 -11.80 24.82 -27.50
N LEU A 362 -11.62 23.78 -28.31
CA LEU A 362 -10.43 23.55 -29.11
C LEU A 362 -10.86 23.75 -30.57
N GLN A 363 -10.30 24.76 -31.22
CA GLN A 363 -10.51 24.97 -32.65
C GLN A 363 -9.90 23.77 -33.40
N LYS A 364 -10.14 23.65 -34.74
CA LYS A 364 -9.68 22.50 -35.57
C LYS A 364 -8.16 22.18 -35.52
N GLN A 365 -7.44 22.74 -34.57
CA GLN A 365 -5.99 22.63 -34.38
C GLN A 365 -5.60 21.77 -33.18
N ASP A 366 -6.45 20.86 -32.70
CA ASP A 366 -6.20 20.00 -31.52
C ASP A 366 -4.81 19.35 -31.58
N ALA A 367 -4.47 18.78 -32.76
CA ALA A 367 -3.18 18.08 -32.94
C ALA A 367 -1.99 19.04 -32.83
N VAL A 368 -2.08 20.24 -33.43
CA VAL A 368 -0.99 21.25 -33.43
C VAL A 368 -0.68 21.69 -31.99
N ILE A 369 -1.70 21.88 -31.15
CA ILE A 369 -1.55 22.30 -29.76
C ILE A 369 -0.88 21.18 -28.93
N ILE A 370 -1.35 19.95 -29.13
CA ILE A 370 -0.75 18.80 -28.45
C ILE A 370 0.71 18.63 -28.86
N ASP A 371 1.02 18.79 -30.16
CA ASP A 371 2.40 18.70 -30.66
C ASP A 371 3.28 19.83 -30.07
N GLN A 372 2.79 21.09 -30.03
CA GLN A 372 3.52 22.19 -29.44
C GLN A 372 3.79 22.01 -27.94
N LEU A 373 2.80 21.54 -27.18
CA LEU A 373 2.98 21.24 -25.77
C LEU A 373 3.94 20.07 -25.57
N SER A 374 3.87 19.06 -26.42
CA SER A 374 4.76 17.89 -26.37
C SER A 374 6.21 18.22 -26.78
N ALA A 375 6.40 19.29 -27.57
CA ALA A 375 7.73 19.75 -27.99
C ALA A 375 8.49 20.50 -26.88
N ILE A 376 7.87 20.83 -25.75
CA ILE A 376 8.58 21.40 -24.59
C ILE A 376 9.51 20.32 -24.04
N GLU A 377 10.82 20.56 -23.99
CA GLU A 377 11.87 19.59 -23.64
C GLU A 377 11.62 18.87 -22.29
N ALA A 378 11.02 19.57 -21.34
CA ALA A 378 10.74 19.04 -20.02
C ALA A 378 9.40 18.26 -19.91
N VAL A 379 8.66 18.10 -21.00
CA VAL A 379 7.38 17.37 -21.02
C VAL A 379 7.61 15.90 -21.31
N TYR A 380 7.04 15.06 -20.46
CA TYR A 380 7.04 13.59 -20.65
C TYR A 380 5.88 13.15 -21.53
N ARG A 381 4.67 13.71 -21.29
CA ARG A 381 3.46 13.34 -22.05
C ARG A 381 2.38 14.42 -21.96
N VAL A 382 1.72 14.63 -23.10
CA VAL A 382 0.50 15.41 -23.20
C VAL A 382 -0.66 14.49 -23.60
N ARG A 383 -1.82 14.70 -23.02
CA ARG A 383 -3.04 13.98 -23.39
C ARG A 383 -4.18 14.96 -23.57
N LEU A 384 -4.97 14.76 -24.61
CA LEU A 384 -6.27 15.40 -24.79
C LEU A 384 -7.37 14.39 -24.41
N ILE A 385 -8.21 14.77 -23.48
CA ILE A 385 -9.38 14.01 -23.05
C ILE A 385 -10.62 14.77 -23.48
N LYS A 386 -11.52 14.08 -24.16
CA LYS A 386 -12.81 14.63 -24.63
C LYS A 386 -13.91 13.98 -23.80
N LYS A 387 -14.88 14.79 -23.35
CA LYS A 387 -16.03 14.32 -22.56
C LYS A 387 -17.09 13.73 -23.46
#